data_f8cb13e32eda45e419714544464067ff
#
_entry.id   f8cb13e32eda45e419714544464067ff
#
_cell.length_a   1.000
_cell.length_b   1.000
_cell.length_c   1.000
_cell.angle_alpha   90.00
_cell.angle_beta   90.00
_cell.angle_gamma   90.00
#
_symmetry.space_group_name_H-M   'P 1'
#
loop_
_entity.id
_entity.type
_entity.pdbx_description
1 polymer ?
#
loop_
_entity_poly.entity_id
_entity_poly.type
_entity_poly.pdbx_seq_one_letter_code
_entity_poly.pdbx_strand_id
1 'polypeptide(L)'
;MPLDDATRSRIESLDAGSPVLLFMKGTRSAPQCGFSATVVGILDGLLSDYATCDVLADPDLRQGIKEFSSWPTIPQLYVRGELIGGCDIVRELFASGELAEKLGVEPPRAPALRVSERAAEALRKILAARAGDGLLHLRVDAGFDHQLYLGPAEPGELEVESNGIRIAVDAATARRAEGLAIDAEETDDGPAFRIENPSAAGA
;
A
#
# COMPACT_ATOMS: atom_id res chain seq x y z
N MET A 1 -15.09 9.69 29.70
CA MET A 1 -15.37 11.12 29.94
C MET A 1 -15.91 11.68 28.62
N PRO A 2 -16.91 12.54 28.62
CA PRO A 2 -17.35 13.14 27.36
C PRO A 2 -16.22 13.95 26.74
N LEU A 3 -16.16 13.96 25.41
CA LEU A 3 -15.18 14.72 24.63
C LEU A 3 -15.24 16.19 25.02
N ASP A 4 -14.11 16.76 25.47
CA ASP A 4 -14.03 18.16 25.80
C ASP A 4 -14.01 19.07 24.56
N ASP A 5 -14.45 20.31 24.71
CA ASP A 5 -14.62 21.24 23.61
C ASP A 5 -13.28 21.60 22.93
N ALA A 6 -12.17 21.62 23.68
CA ALA A 6 -10.86 21.95 23.12
C ALA A 6 -10.37 20.81 22.19
N THR A 7 -10.49 19.57 22.63
CA THR A 7 -10.12 18.39 21.83
C THR A 7 -11.03 18.28 20.60
N ARG A 8 -12.34 18.55 20.75
CA ARG A 8 -13.29 18.58 19.63
C ARG A 8 -12.85 19.61 18.58
N SER A 9 -12.64 20.86 18.97
CA SER A 9 -12.25 21.94 18.06
C SER A 9 -10.92 21.64 17.36
N ARG A 10 -10.00 20.96 18.03
CA ARG A 10 -8.76 20.54 17.45
C ARG A 10 -8.93 19.47 16.38
N ILE A 11 -9.79 18.45 16.62
CA ILE A 11 -10.11 17.41 15.63
C ILE A 11 -10.76 18.06 14.39
N GLU A 12 -11.73 18.94 14.59
CA GLU A 12 -12.42 19.67 13.51
C GLU A 12 -11.42 20.51 12.68
N SER A 13 -10.46 21.19 13.35
CA SER A 13 -9.41 21.96 12.66
C SER A 13 -8.48 21.08 11.83
N LEU A 14 -8.08 19.90 12.35
CA LEU A 14 -7.23 18.97 11.62
C LEU A 14 -7.95 18.43 10.39
N ASP A 15 -9.21 18.08 10.53
CA ASP A 15 -10.05 17.56 9.47
C ASP A 15 -10.32 18.61 8.37
N ALA A 16 -10.63 19.85 8.76
CA ALA A 16 -10.81 20.96 7.82
C ALA A 16 -9.51 21.36 7.09
N GLY A 17 -8.35 21.00 7.62
CA GLY A 17 -7.03 21.36 7.08
C GLY A 17 -6.59 20.52 5.88
N SER A 18 -7.22 19.38 5.62
CA SER A 18 -6.85 18.50 4.52
C SER A 18 -8.05 17.72 3.96
N PRO A 19 -8.13 17.54 2.64
CA PRO A 19 -9.19 16.74 2.03
C PRO A 19 -9.10 15.24 2.40
N VAL A 20 -7.94 14.76 2.81
CA VAL A 20 -7.72 13.39 3.29
C VAL A 20 -6.86 13.43 4.54
N LEU A 21 -7.37 12.91 5.64
CA LEU A 21 -6.70 12.85 6.93
C LEU A 21 -6.75 11.44 7.51
N LEU A 22 -5.60 10.92 7.91
CA LEU A 22 -5.47 9.63 8.57
C LEU A 22 -5.01 9.82 10.02
N PHE A 23 -5.88 9.51 10.99
CA PHE A 23 -5.47 9.31 12.37
C PHE A 23 -4.87 7.91 12.52
N MET A 24 -3.60 7.83 12.92
CA MET A 24 -2.84 6.58 12.92
C MET A 24 -1.92 6.46 14.14
N LYS A 25 -1.33 5.29 14.33
CA LYS A 25 -0.28 5.05 15.33
C LYS A 25 1.07 5.15 14.65
N GLY A 26 1.90 6.10 15.08
CA GLY A 26 3.16 6.48 14.45
C GLY A 26 2.98 7.46 13.30
N THR A 27 3.98 7.59 12.47
CA THR A 27 3.99 8.49 11.30
C THR A 27 3.83 7.73 9.98
N ARG A 28 3.55 8.43 8.88
CA ARG A 28 3.47 7.85 7.54
C ARG A 28 4.74 7.08 7.17
N SER A 29 5.92 7.63 7.50
CA SER A 29 7.22 7.00 7.22
C SER A 29 7.62 5.92 8.23
N ALA A 30 7.01 5.89 9.42
CA ALA A 30 7.29 4.94 10.49
C ALA A 30 6.01 4.54 11.24
N PRO A 31 5.10 3.77 10.62
CA PRO A 31 3.91 3.27 11.29
C PRO A 31 4.25 2.32 12.44
N GLN A 32 3.64 2.53 13.61
CA GLN A 32 3.88 1.73 14.81
C GLN A 32 2.77 0.68 15.07
N CYS A 33 1.99 0.33 14.05
CA CYS A 33 0.93 -0.66 14.12
C CYS A 33 0.67 -1.23 12.73
N GLY A 34 0.56 -2.55 12.62
CA GLY A 34 0.29 -3.23 11.34
C GLY A 34 -0.95 -2.70 10.61
N PHE A 35 -2.05 -2.44 11.33
CA PHE A 35 -3.25 -1.84 10.74
C PHE A 35 -3.02 -0.43 10.19
N SER A 36 -2.21 0.39 10.87
CA SER A 36 -1.84 1.71 10.37
C SER A 36 -0.93 1.60 9.14
N ALA A 37 0.03 0.69 9.15
CA ALA A 37 0.90 0.42 8.01
C ALA A 37 0.13 -0.03 6.78
N THR A 38 -0.88 -0.89 6.95
CA THR A 38 -1.75 -1.33 5.85
C THR A 38 -2.49 -0.14 5.21
N VAL A 39 -3.10 0.74 6.02
CA VAL A 39 -3.83 1.90 5.49
C VAL A 39 -2.88 2.89 4.81
N VAL A 40 -1.69 3.12 5.38
CA VAL A 40 -0.64 3.94 4.76
C VAL A 40 -0.26 3.36 3.39
N GLY A 41 0.01 2.06 3.29
CA GLY A 41 0.37 1.42 2.02
C GLY A 41 -0.72 1.57 0.95
N ILE A 42 -1.99 1.42 1.33
CA ILE A 42 -3.13 1.65 0.42
C ILE A 42 -3.17 3.11 -0.05
N LEU A 43 -3.09 4.07 0.87
CA LEU A 43 -3.15 5.50 0.54
C LEU A 43 -1.95 5.94 -0.30
N ASP A 44 -0.74 5.46 0.00
CA ASP A 44 0.47 5.73 -0.78
C ASP A 44 0.37 5.19 -2.21
N GLY A 45 -0.40 4.13 -2.40
CA GLY A 45 -0.75 3.59 -3.71
C GLY A 45 -1.77 4.42 -4.49
N LEU A 46 -2.55 5.27 -3.83
CA LEU A 46 -3.61 6.07 -4.45
C LEU A 46 -3.27 7.56 -4.53
N LEU A 47 -2.55 8.08 -3.54
CA LEU A 47 -2.31 9.51 -3.35
C LEU A 47 -0.81 9.82 -3.25
N SER A 48 -0.38 10.92 -3.85
CA SER A 48 0.97 11.45 -3.65
C SER A 48 1.13 12.12 -2.28
N ASP A 49 0.07 12.77 -1.80
CA ASP A 49 0.08 13.48 -0.52
C ASP A 49 -1.28 13.38 0.20
N TYR A 50 -1.23 13.32 1.52
CA TYR A 50 -2.37 13.36 2.42
C TYR A 50 -1.88 13.66 3.84
N ALA A 51 -2.75 14.20 4.70
CA ALA A 51 -2.40 14.50 6.08
C ALA A 51 -2.44 13.25 6.97
N THR A 52 -1.52 13.17 7.92
CA THR A 52 -1.53 12.15 8.97
C THR A 52 -1.45 12.77 10.34
N CYS A 53 -2.07 12.13 11.32
CA CYS A 53 -1.99 12.53 12.73
C CYS A 53 -1.59 11.33 13.58
N ASP A 54 -0.42 11.42 14.26
CA ASP A 54 0.04 10.39 15.18
C ASP A 54 -0.67 10.52 16.52
N VAL A 55 -1.60 9.61 16.77
CA VAL A 55 -2.35 9.58 18.04
C VAL A 55 -1.55 9.02 19.22
N LEU A 56 -0.34 8.48 18.99
CA LEU A 56 0.51 8.05 20.10
C LEU A 56 1.25 9.22 20.74
N ALA A 57 1.46 10.30 19.99
CA ALA A 57 2.07 11.52 20.49
C ALA A 57 1.13 12.32 21.41
N ASP A 58 -0.18 12.04 21.37
CA ASP A 58 -1.21 12.79 22.08
C ASP A 58 -2.31 11.88 22.62
N PRO A 59 -2.25 11.50 23.91
CA PRO A 59 -3.25 10.61 24.53
C PRO A 59 -4.67 11.18 24.57
N ASP A 60 -4.81 12.51 24.70
CA ASP A 60 -6.12 13.15 24.75
C ASP A 60 -6.77 13.13 23.37
N LEU A 61 -5.99 13.43 22.33
CA LEU A 61 -6.44 13.29 20.94
C LEU A 61 -6.79 11.84 20.58
N ARG A 62 -5.98 10.89 21.06
CA ARG A 62 -6.24 9.45 20.86
C ARG A 62 -7.58 9.00 21.43
N GLN A 63 -7.92 9.48 22.61
CA GLN A 63 -9.21 9.18 23.23
C GLN A 63 -10.33 10.00 22.57
N GLY A 64 -10.07 11.28 22.34
CA GLY A 64 -11.04 12.21 21.76
C GLY A 64 -11.53 11.81 20.37
N ILE A 65 -10.64 11.34 19.48
CA ILE A 65 -11.04 10.94 18.12
C ILE A 65 -11.98 9.73 18.12
N LYS A 66 -11.84 8.82 19.08
CA LYS A 66 -12.74 7.66 19.21
C LYS A 66 -14.13 8.08 19.70
N GLU A 67 -14.20 9.05 20.60
CA GLU A 67 -15.46 9.61 21.09
C GLU A 67 -16.12 10.48 20.02
N PHE A 68 -15.34 11.32 19.32
CA PHE A 68 -15.79 12.16 18.23
C PHE A 68 -16.47 11.37 17.10
N SER A 69 -15.82 10.30 16.69
CA SER A 69 -16.30 9.44 15.59
C SER A 69 -17.30 8.37 16.04
N SER A 70 -17.45 8.14 17.35
CA SER A 70 -18.11 6.94 17.90
C SER A 70 -17.50 5.64 17.37
N TRP A 71 -16.21 5.65 17.00
CA TRP A 71 -15.47 4.54 16.42
C TRP A 71 -14.30 4.13 17.33
N PRO A 72 -14.27 2.90 17.86
CA PRO A 72 -13.39 2.56 18.99
C PRO A 72 -11.93 2.32 18.63
N THR A 73 -11.61 2.13 17.34
CA THR A 73 -10.29 1.67 16.90
C THR A 73 -9.53 2.72 16.10
N ILE A 74 -8.22 2.55 15.99
CA ILE A 74 -7.27 3.30 15.18
C ILE A 74 -6.56 2.28 14.29
N PRO A 75 -6.36 2.57 12.98
CA PRO A 75 -6.49 3.87 12.30
C PRO A 75 -7.93 4.28 12.00
N GLN A 76 -8.14 5.59 11.71
CA GLN A 76 -9.38 6.15 11.18
C GLN A 76 -9.06 7.07 10.00
N LEU A 77 -9.67 6.78 8.85
CA LEU A 77 -9.54 7.57 7.64
C LEU A 77 -10.72 8.53 7.51
N TYR A 78 -10.43 9.80 7.26
CA TYR A 78 -11.38 10.85 6.94
C TYR A 78 -11.14 11.36 5.52
N VAL A 79 -12.21 11.57 4.77
CA VAL A 79 -12.19 12.15 3.43
C VAL A 79 -13.22 13.29 3.39
N ARG A 80 -12.74 14.51 3.22
CA ARG A 80 -13.56 15.75 3.16
C ARG A 80 -14.51 15.89 4.37
N GLY A 81 -14.01 15.59 5.57
CA GLY A 81 -14.79 15.69 6.81
C GLY A 81 -15.66 14.48 7.12
N GLU A 82 -15.71 13.49 6.26
CA GLU A 82 -16.48 12.26 6.47
C GLU A 82 -15.59 11.12 6.94
N LEU A 83 -15.96 10.46 8.04
CA LEU A 83 -15.31 9.23 8.47
C LEU A 83 -15.59 8.11 7.46
N ILE A 84 -14.57 7.63 6.82
CA ILE A 84 -14.64 6.47 5.92
C ILE A 84 -14.63 5.17 6.71
N GLY A 85 -13.77 5.07 7.74
CA GLY A 85 -13.69 3.90 8.60
C GLY A 85 -12.28 3.57 9.06
N GLY A 86 -12.14 2.38 9.64
CA GLY A 86 -10.86 1.78 10.05
C GLY A 86 -10.22 0.93 8.96
N CYS A 87 -9.17 0.18 9.32
CA CYS A 87 -8.38 -0.62 8.40
C CYS A 87 -9.21 -1.58 7.55
N ASP A 88 -10.16 -2.30 8.16
CA ASP A 88 -10.95 -3.32 7.43
C ASP A 88 -11.85 -2.68 6.37
N ILE A 89 -12.52 -1.58 6.70
CA ILE A 89 -13.37 -0.84 5.76
C ILE A 89 -12.52 -0.25 4.62
N VAL A 90 -11.35 0.33 4.93
CA VAL A 90 -10.45 0.89 3.91
C VAL A 90 -9.97 -0.20 2.95
N ARG A 91 -9.64 -1.40 3.45
CA ARG A 91 -9.25 -2.55 2.62
C ARG A 91 -10.39 -3.01 1.71
N GLU A 92 -11.60 -3.10 2.23
CA GLU A 92 -12.79 -3.51 1.48
C GLU A 92 -13.10 -2.51 0.35
N LEU A 93 -13.14 -1.21 0.68
CA LEU A 93 -13.36 -0.15 -0.30
C LEU A 93 -12.24 -0.06 -1.34
N PHE A 94 -11.00 -0.37 -0.95
CA PHE A 94 -9.89 -0.43 -1.90
C PHE A 94 -10.04 -1.61 -2.86
N ALA A 95 -10.38 -2.80 -2.35
CA ALA A 95 -10.57 -4.00 -3.17
C ALA A 95 -11.76 -3.87 -4.14
N SER A 96 -12.82 -3.15 -3.76
CA SER A 96 -13.97 -2.87 -4.63
C SER A 96 -13.73 -1.73 -5.63
N GLY A 97 -12.67 -0.92 -5.45
CA GLY A 97 -12.40 0.30 -6.22
C GLY A 97 -13.11 1.55 -5.72
N GLU A 98 -14.06 1.43 -4.79
CA GLU A 98 -14.84 2.55 -4.26
C GLU A 98 -13.98 3.57 -3.50
N LEU A 99 -12.86 3.12 -2.90
CA LEU A 99 -11.94 4.06 -2.22
C LEU A 99 -11.37 5.09 -3.20
N ALA A 100 -10.98 4.66 -4.40
CA ALA A 100 -10.45 5.56 -5.42
C ALA A 100 -11.51 6.60 -5.84
N GLU A 101 -12.77 6.17 -6.00
CA GLU A 101 -13.89 7.07 -6.30
C GLU A 101 -14.10 8.09 -5.18
N LYS A 102 -14.13 7.65 -3.92
CA LYS A 102 -14.28 8.55 -2.76
C LYS A 102 -13.12 9.55 -2.66
N LEU A 103 -11.91 9.13 -2.98
CA LEU A 103 -10.72 10.01 -3.02
C LEU A 103 -10.71 10.92 -4.26
N GLY A 104 -11.49 10.61 -5.29
CA GLY A 104 -11.53 11.36 -6.56
C GLY A 104 -10.29 11.11 -7.43
N VAL A 105 -9.73 9.90 -7.36
CA VAL A 105 -8.56 9.47 -8.14
C VAL A 105 -8.89 8.27 -9.00
N GLU A 106 -8.10 8.05 -10.05
CA GLU A 106 -8.22 6.82 -10.83
C GLU A 106 -7.75 5.61 -10.00
N PRO A 107 -8.46 4.46 -10.08
CA PRO A 107 -8.01 3.24 -9.44
C PRO A 107 -6.63 2.81 -10.00
N PRO A 108 -5.78 2.16 -9.20
CA PRO A 108 -4.49 1.68 -9.68
C PRO A 108 -4.70 0.66 -10.79
N ARG A 109 -3.88 0.76 -11.83
CA ARG A 109 -3.87 -0.20 -12.96
C ARG A 109 -2.68 -1.12 -12.84
N ALA A 110 -2.87 -2.37 -13.29
CA ALA A 110 -1.77 -3.31 -13.37
C ALA A 110 -0.69 -2.75 -14.32
N PRO A 111 0.60 -2.68 -13.88
CA PRO A 111 1.67 -2.13 -14.69
C PRO A 111 2.02 -3.09 -15.83
N ALA A 112 2.57 -2.56 -16.93
CA ALA A 112 3.13 -3.38 -17.98
C ALA A 112 4.50 -3.94 -17.54
N LEU A 113 4.51 -5.16 -17.02
CA LEU A 113 5.75 -5.88 -16.69
C LEU A 113 6.21 -6.76 -17.85
N ARG A 114 7.52 -6.88 -18.04
CA ARG A 114 8.13 -7.78 -19.00
C ARG A 114 9.06 -8.75 -18.29
N VAL A 115 8.75 -10.03 -18.35
CA VAL A 115 9.61 -11.12 -17.88
C VAL A 115 10.22 -11.79 -19.10
N SER A 116 11.55 -11.84 -19.21
CA SER A 116 12.19 -12.54 -20.33
C SER A 116 11.90 -14.04 -20.28
N GLU A 117 12.06 -14.74 -21.38
CA GLU A 117 11.87 -16.18 -21.44
C GLU A 117 12.80 -16.92 -20.49
N ARG A 118 14.05 -16.48 -20.39
CA ARG A 118 15.06 -17.02 -19.44
C ARG A 118 14.65 -16.81 -17.98
N ALA A 119 14.18 -15.61 -17.63
CA ALA A 119 13.67 -15.32 -16.30
C ALA A 119 12.41 -16.14 -15.98
N ALA A 120 11.49 -16.27 -16.93
CA ALA A 120 10.29 -17.08 -16.76
C ALA A 120 10.62 -18.56 -16.53
N GLU A 121 11.60 -19.13 -17.25
CA GLU A 121 12.03 -20.50 -17.05
C GLU A 121 12.67 -20.70 -15.65
N ALA A 122 13.54 -19.78 -15.23
CA ALA A 122 14.16 -19.81 -13.90
C ALA A 122 13.11 -19.70 -12.80
N LEU A 123 12.17 -18.76 -12.93
CA LEU A 123 11.08 -18.57 -11.98
C LEU A 123 10.16 -19.78 -11.89
N ARG A 124 9.81 -20.42 -13.02
CA ARG A 124 9.01 -21.67 -13.01
C ARG A 124 9.70 -22.78 -12.22
N LYS A 125 11.02 -22.94 -12.38
CA LYS A 125 11.81 -23.93 -11.62
C LYS A 125 11.77 -23.64 -10.12
N ILE A 126 11.93 -22.36 -9.73
CA ILE A 126 11.89 -21.94 -8.32
C ILE A 126 10.48 -22.15 -7.73
N LEU A 127 9.45 -21.76 -8.45
CA LEU A 127 8.05 -21.95 -8.05
C LEU A 127 7.69 -23.43 -7.89
N ALA A 128 8.11 -24.29 -8.84
CA ALA A 128 7.87 -25.72 -8.81
C ALA A 128 8.63 -26.44 -7.67
N ALA A 129 9.79 -25.96 -7.27
CA ALA A 129 10.60 -26.52 -6.18
C ALA A 129 10.04 -26.18 -4.79
N ARG A 130 9.21 -25.16 -4.68
CA ARG A 130 8.52 -24.76 -3.43
C ARG A 130 7.10 -25.32 -3.43
N ALA A 131 6.87 -26.37 -2.64
CA ALA A 131 5.53 -26.91 -2.43
C ALA A 131 4.69 -25.88 -1.63
N GLY A 132 3.75 -25.21 -2.30
CA GLY A 132 2.79 -24.29 -1.68
C GLY A 132 2.14 -23.34 -2.69
N ASP A 133 0.99 -22.77 -2.30
CA ASP A 133 0.22 -21.81 -3.09
C ASP A 133 0.80 -20.38 -3.06
N GLY A 134 2.13 -20.25 -2.95
CA GLY A 134 2.81 -18.94 -2.91
C GLY A 134 2.74 -18.23 -4.27
N LEU A 135 2.24 -17.01 -4.25
CA LEU A 135 2.28 -16.09 -5.39
C LEU A 135 3.62 -15.36 -5.42
N LEU A 136 4.17 -15.12 -6.60
CA LEU A 136 5.34 -14.29 -6.76
C LEU A 136 4.94 -12.83 -6.60
N HIS A 137 5.59 -12.13 -5.67
CA HIS A 137 5.36 -10.70 -5.44
C HIS A 137 6.56 -9.90 -5.95
N LEU A 138 6.26 -8.77 -6.57
CA LEU A 138 7.22 -7.71 -6.84
C LEU A 138 6.86 -6.52 -5.95
N ARG A 139 7.83 -5.99 -5.23
CA ARG A 139 7.72 -4.72 -4.50
C ARG A 139 8.78 -3.75 -5.01
N VAL A 140 8.35 -2.50 -5.21
CA VAL A 140 9.21 -1.37 -5.58
C VAL A 140 8.97 -0.26 -4.57
N ASP A 141 9.98 0.05 -3.77
CA ASP A 141 9.86 1.08 -2.73
C ASP A 141 9.98 2.51 -3.29
N ALA A 142 9.94 3.51 -2.40
CA ALA A 142 10.05 4.92 -2.78
C ALA A 142 11.43 5.30 -3.33
N GLY A 143 12.48 4.54 -3.02
CA GLY A 143 13.83 4.68 -3.54
C GLY A 143 14.05 3.92 -4.85
N PHE A 144 13.02 3.27 -5.38
CA PHE A 144 13.07 2.36 -6.52
C PHE A 144 13.93 1.11 -6.30
N ASP A 145 14.14 0.73 -5.03
CA ASP A 145 14.70 -0.59 -4.73
C ASP A 145 13.66 -1.68 -4.98
N HIS A 146 14.11 -2.80 -5.57
CA HIS A 146 13.26 -3.88 -6.03
C HIS A 146 13.40 -5.11 -5.14
N GLN A 147 12.28 -5.74 -4.82
CA GLN A 147 12.24 -6.99 -4.09
C GLN A 147 11.29 -8.00 -4.77
N LEU A 148 11.81 -9.21 -5.06
CA LEU A 148 11.01 -10.36 -5.47
C LEU A 148 10.93 -11.35 -4.32
N TYR A 149 9.73 -11.77 -3.95
CA TYR A 149 9.53 -12.76 -2.88
C TYR A 149 8.29 -13.61 -3.13
N LEU A 150 8.19 -14.73 -2.43
CA LEU A 150 7.01 -15.60 -2.45
C LEU A 150 6.21 -15.41 -1.17
N GLY A 151 4.92 -15.25 -1.31
CA GLY A 151 4.01 -15.05 -0.20
C GLY A 151 2.56 -15.42 -0.54
N PRO A 152 1.65 -15.40 0.45
CA PRO A 152 0.23 -15.53 0.19
C PRO A 152 -0.28 -14.29 -0.53
N ALA A 153 -1.34 -14.43 -1.34
CA ALA A 153 -2.03 -13.29 -1.94
C ALA A 153 -2.56 -12.33 -0.87
N GLU A 154 -2.33 -11.04 -1.04
CA GLU A 154 -2.82 -9.99 -0.15
C GLU A 154 -4.01 -9.26 -0.78
N PRO A 155 -5.03 -8.88 0.02
CA PRO A 155 -6.17 -8.13 -0.50
C PRO A 155 -5.75 -6.79 -1.10
N GLY A 156 -6.24 -6.51 -2.30
CA GLY A 156 -5.98 -5.27 -3.01
C GLY A 156 -4.72 -5.26 -3.86
N GLU A 157 -4.02 -6.39 -3.97
CA GLU A 157 -2.95 -6.54 -4.94
C GLU A 157 -3.51 -6.70 -6.35
N LEU A 158 -2.74 -6.21 -7.31
CA LEU A 158 -2.97 -6.37 -8.73
C LEU A 158 -2.12 -7.53 -9.24
N GLU A 159 -2.71 -8.41 -10.04
CA GLU A 159 -1.97 -9.48 -10.70
C GLU A 159 -1.58 -9.08 -12.12
N VAL A 160 -0.32 -9.31 -12.46
CA VAL A 160 0.23 -9.15 -13.81
C VAL A 160 0.71 -10.50 -14.30
N GLU A 161 0.38 -10.85 -15.52
CA GLU A 161 0.91 -12.04 -16.17
C GLU A 161 1.88 -11.65 -17.29
N SER A 162 3.08 -12.25 -17.28
CA SER A 162 4.09 -12.09 -18.31
C SER A 162 4.84 -13.39 -18.52
N ASN A 163 4.86 -13.91 -19.75
CA ASN A 163 5.44 -15.22 -20.14
C ASN A 163 5.00 -16.39 -19.22
N GLY A 164 3.71 -16.41 -18.83
CA GLY A 164 3.13 -17.45 -17.98
C GLY A 164 3.54 -17.37 -16.52
N ILE A 165 4.17 -16.28 -16.08
CA ILE A 165 4.47 -15.98 -14.68
C ILE A 165 3.45 -14.96 -14.18
N ARG A 166 2.73 -15.31 -13.10
CA ARG A 166 1.84 -14.38 -12.39
C ARG A 166 2.61 -13.69 -11.27
N ILE A 167 2.54 -12.37 -11.25
CA ILE A 167 3.24 -11.51 -10.31
C ILE A 167 2.21 -10.62 -9.65
N ALA A 168 2.14 -10.67 -8.32
CA ALA A 168 1.35 -9.74 -7.52
C ALA A 168 2.14 -8.47 -7.25
N VAL A 169 1.47 -7.34 -7.36
CA VAL A 169 2.02 -6.02 -7.04
C VAL A 169 1.02 -5.22 -6.21
N ASP A 170 1.49 -4.53 -5.18
CA ASP A 170 0.66 -3.56 -4.48
C ASP A 170 0.45 -2.29 -5.34
N ALA A 171 -0.51 -1.45 -4.97
CA ALA A 171 -0.84 -0.25 -5.72
C ALA A 171 0.33 0.76 -5.79
N ALA A 172 1.18 0.82 -4.76
CA ALA A 172 2.35 1.70 -4.75
C ALA A 172 3.42 1.20 -5.74
N THR A 173 3.66 -0.10 -5.76
CA THR A 173 4.54 -0.77 -6.73
C THR A 173 4.01 -0.60 -8.15
N ALA A 174 2.70 -0.78 -8.38
CA ALA A 174 2.08 -0.64 -9.70
C ALA A 174 2.38 0.72 -10.35
N ARG A 175 2.37 1.79 -9.56
CA ARG A 175 2.70 3.15 -10.03
C ARG A 175 4.19 3.33 -10.39
N ARG A 176 5.08 2.55 -9.78
CA ARG A 176 6.55 2.67 -9.93
C ARG A 176 7.14 1.64 -10.89
N ALA A 177 6.39 0.62 -11.27
CA ALA A 177 6.86 -0.51 -12.04
C ALA A 177 6.42 -0.50 -13.51
N GLU A 178 5.90 0.62 -14.02
CA GLU A 178 5.47 0.70 -15.40
C GLU A 178 6.65 0.48 -16.36
N GLY A 179 6.53 -0.51 -17.25
CA GLY A 179 7.56 -0.88 -18.21
C GLY A 179 8.74 -1.68 -17.62
N LEU A 180 8.70 -2.04 -16.32
CA LEU A 180 9.75 -2.79 -15.64
C LEU A 180 10.00 -4.12 -16.34
N ALA A 181 11.29 -4.45 -16.55
CA ALA A 181 11.74 -5.69 -17.16
C ALA A 181 12.52 -6.55 -16.16
N ILE A 182 12.20 -7.84 -16.15
CA ILE A 182 12.89 -8.86 -15.36
C ILE A 182 13.58 -9.82 -16.32
N ASP A 183 14.90 -9.90 -16.25
CA ASP A 183 15.72 -10.88 -16.97
C ASP A 183 16.48 -11.78 -15.98
N ALA A 184 17.04 -12.87 -16.46
CA ALA A 184 17.88 -13.77 -15.66
C ALA A 184 19.13 -14.16 -16.40
N GLU A 185 20.23 -14.28 -15.64
CA GLU A 185 21.49 -14.82 -16.10
C GLU A 185 21.83 -16.05 -15.26
N GLU A 186 22.34 -17.10 -15.91
CA GLU A 186 22.81 -18.29 -15.21
C GLU A 186 24.18 -18.00 -14.62
N THR A 187 24.33 -18.26 -13.31
CA THR A 187 25.63 -18.12 -12.61
C THR A 187 25.98 -19.45 -11.93
N ASP A 188 27.22 -19.58 -11.46
CA ASP A 188 27.68 -20.77 -10.74
C ASP A 188 26.86 -21.08 -9.49
N ASP A 189 26.24 -20.06 -8.89
CA ASP A 189 25.38 -20.18 -7.70
C ASP A 189 23.88 -20.31 -8.03
N GLY A 190 23.53 -20.40 -9.32
CA GLY A 190 22.14 -20.46 -9.80
C GLY A 190 21.70 -19.20 -10.55
N PRO A 191 20.41 -19.06 -10.86
CA PRO A 191 19.92 -17.93 -11.64
C PRO A 191 20.00 -16.62 -10.84
N ALA A 192 20.67 -15.61 -11.41
CA ALA A 192 20.68 -14.25 -10.92
C ALA A 192 19.65 -13.41 -11.72
N PHE A 193 18.73 -12.74 -11.01
CA PHE A 193 17.71 -11.89 -11.65
C PHE A 193 18.23 -10.46 -11.78
N ARG A 194 18.08 -9.91 -12.99
CA ARG A 194 18.35 -8.52 -13.29
C ARG A 194 17.02 -7.80 -13.53
N ILE A 195 16.81 -6.72 -12.80
CA ILE A 195 15.61 -5.90 -12.93
C ILE A 195 16.00 -4.53 -13.48
N GLU A 196 15.36 -4.15 -14.57
CA GLU A 196 15.50 -2.82 -15.18
C GLU A 196 14.16 -2.09 -15.04
N ASN A 197 14.18 -0.94 -14.37
CA ASN A 197 12.99 -0.14 -14.14
C ASN A 197 13.15 1.24 -14.82
N PRO A 198 12.50 1.48 -15.97
CA PRO A 198 12.58 2.76 -16.66
C PRO A 198 11.97 3.91 -15.86
N SER A 199 11.03 3.64 -14.96
CA SER A 199 10.42 4.64 -14.09
C SER A 199 11.40 5.23 -13.07
N ALA A 200 12.48 4.50 -12.73
CA ALA A 200 13.54 5.00 -11.84
C ALA A 200 14.43 6.08 -12.51
N ALA A 201 14.48 6.14 -13.82
CA ALA A 201 15.31 7.10 -14.55
C ALA A 201 14.68 8.50 -14.66
N GLY A 202 13.44 8.67 -14.24
CA GLY A 202 12.69 9.93 -14.29
C GLY A 202 12.32 10.50 -12.92
N ALA A 203 12.84 9.92 -11.84
CA ALA A 203 12.55 10.29 -10.46
C ALA A 203 13.61 11.20 -9.84
#